data_e32ce84590a8dc77a4ce88e8a60b5884
#
_entry.id   e32ce84590a8dc77a4ce88e8a60b5884
#
_cell.length_a   1.000
_cell.length_b   1.000
_cell.length_c   1.000
_cell.angle_alpha   90.00
_cell.angle_beta   90.00
_cell.angle_gamma   90.00
#
_symmetry.space_group_name_H-M   'P 1'
#
loop_
_entity.id
_entity.type
_entity.pdbx_description
1 polymer ?
#
loop_
_entity_poly.entity_id
_entity_poly.type
_entity_poly.pdbx_seq_one_letter_code
_entity_poly.pdbx_strand_id
1 'polypeptide(L)'
;MLAVVSILSATNQAHGPAIQVQNLEKSYKELRVLRGVDFEVARGSIFALLGSNGAGKTTVVKILSTLLAADGGTARVNGFDVATRGADVRESISLTGQFAAVDEILSGRENLVLIARLRHLKDPGAVADDLLRRFSLTEAGARRAATYSGGMRRRLDIAMSLIGNPPVIFLDEPTAGLDPQGRIEVWQAVKELAQGGTTVLLTTQYLDEAEQLADRIAILHQGRIIVNGTLAELKQLLPPAQVEYVEKQPSLEDVFFAVVGE
;
A
#
# COMPACT_ATOMS: atom_id res chain seq x y z
N MET A 1 5.32 -32.10 25.39
CA MET A 1 5.70 -31.31 24.22
C MET A 1 4.45 -30.74 23.53
N LEU A 2 3.54 -30.07 24.27
CA LEU A 2 2.23 -29.58 23.77
C LEU A 2 1.81 -28.23 24.40
N ALA A 3 2.76 -27.44 24.95
CA ALA A 3 2.43 -26.19 25.67
C ALA A 3 3.02 -24.90 24.99
N VAL A 4 3.75 -25.01 23.87
CA VAL A 4 4.44 -23.84 23.27
C VAL A 4 3.68 -23.25 22.06
N VAL A 5 2.74 -24.00 21.47
CA VAL A 5 2.00 -23.53 20.26
C VAL A 5 0.83 -22.59 20.61
N SER A 6 0.37 -22.58 21.87
CA SER A 6 -0.80 -21.78 22.30
C SER A 6 -0.48 -20.33 22.72
N ILE A 7 0.80 -19.95 22.83
CA ILE A 7 1.18 -18.61 23.33
C ILE A 7 1.33 -17.58 22.19
N LEU A 8 1.59 -18.01 20.95
CA LEU A 8 1.77 -17.11 19.81
C LEU A 8 0.46 -16.61 19.17
N SER A 9 -0.67 -17.28 19.41
CA SER A 9 -1.98 -16.81 18.94
C SER A 9 -2.73 -15.88 19.91
N ALA A 10 -2.29 -15.79 21.15
CA ALA A 10 -2.97 -14.98 22.18
C ALA A 10 -2.50 -13.52 22.25
N THR A 11 -1.34 -13.17 21.69
CA THR A 11 -0.78 -11.79 21.74
C THR A 11 -1.33 -10.87 20.67
N ASN A 12 -2.02 -11.36 19.65
CA ASN A 12 -2.55 -10.54 18.55
C ASN A 12 -4.02 -10.10 18.75
N GLN A 13 -4.68 -10.55 19.82
CA GLN A 13 -6.10 -10.20 20.11
C GLN A 13 -6.29 -9.03 21.10
N ALA A 14 -5.21 -8.50 21.69
CA ALA A 14 -5.33 -7.45 22.71
C ALA A 14 -5.53 -6.04 22.13
N HIS A 15 -5.34 -5.83 20.82
CA HIS A 15 -5.55 -4.54 20.17
C HIS A 15 -6.39 -4.80 18.91
N GLY A 16 -7.61 -4.21 18.83
CA GLY A 16 -8.50 -4.31 17.67
C GLY A 16 -7.82 -3.95 16.33
N PRO A 17 -8.53 -3.99 15.21
CA PRO A 17 -7.97 -3.75 13.88
C PRO A 17 -7.24 -2.39 13.81
N ALA A 18 -6.25 -2.29 12.92
CA ALA A 18 -5.55 -1.03 12.68
C ALA A 18 -6.46 0.01 12.03
N ILE A 19 -7.34 -0.46 11.14
CA ILE A 19 -8.35 0.38 10.48
C ILE A 19 -9.69 -0.33 10.58
N GLN A 20 -10.73 0.42 10.93
CA GLN A 20 -12.11 -0.06 10.98
C GLN A 20 -13.01 0.96 10.30
N VAL A 21 -13.81 0.52 9.35
CA VAL A 21 -14.73 1.35 8.56
C VAL A 21 -16.10 0.70 8.58
N GLN A 22 -17.13 1.47 8.95
CA GLN A 22 -18.51 1.00 9.07
C GLN A 22 -19.47 1.96 8.39
N ASN A 23 -20.19 1.45 7.41
CA ASN A 23 -21.21 2.15 6.64
C ASN A 23 -20.76 3.54 6.14
N LEU A 24 -19.52 3.64 5.65
CA LEU A 24 -18.93 4.92 5.27
C LEU A 24 -19.60 5.47 4.02
N GLU A 25 -20.06 6.72 4.12
CA GLU A 25 -20.79 7.42 3.05
C GLU A 25 -20.12 8.74 2.69
N LYS A 26 -20.11 9.06 1.38
CA LYS A 26 -19.66 10.36 0.86
C LYS A 26 -20.34 10.72 -0.44
N SER A 27 -20.80 11.97 -0.51
CA SER A 27 -21.36 12.56 -1.72
C SER A 27 -20.62 13.85 -2.07
N TYR A 28 -20.55 14.16 -3.35
CA TYR A 28 -20.12 15.45 -3.88
C TYR A 28 -21.29 16.02 -4.68
N LYS A 29 -22.02 16.96 -4.11
CA LYS A 29 -23.30 17.44 -4.65
C LYS A 29 -24.26 16.25 -4.85
N GLU A 30 -24.72 16.04 -6.07
CA GLU A 30 -25.66 14.95 -6.42
C GLU A 30 -24.96 13.58 -6.60
N LEU A 31 -23.63 13.54 -6.69
CA LEU A 31 -22.89 12.31 -6.92
C LEU A 31 -22.57 11.59 -5.61
N ARG A 32 -23.24 10.48 -5.32
CA ARG A 32 -22.87 9.58 -4.20
C ARG A 32 -21.67 8.75 -4.61
N VAL A 33 -20.50 9.05 -4.01
CA VAL A 33 -19.24 8.38 -4.30
C VAL A 33 -19.02 7.16 -3.41
N LEU A 34 -19.36 7.25 -2.11
CA LEU A 34 -19.36 6.12 -1.19
C LEU A 34 -20.77 5.86 -0.70
N ARG A 35 -21.17 4.59 -0.67
CA ARG A 35 -22.57 4.16 -0.47
C ARG A 35 -22.68 3.06 0.59
N GLY A 36 -22.08 3.30 1.76
CA GLY A 36 -22.02 2.32 2.83
C GLY A 36 -20.86 1.34 2.60
N VAL A 37 -19.63 1.82 2.84
CA VAL A 37 -18.41 1.02 2.70
C VAL A 37 -18.05 0.46 4.08
N ASP A 38 -17.84 -0.89 4.14
CA ASP A 38 -17.50 -1.62 5.35
C ASP A 38 -16.23 -2.46 5.11
N PHE A 39 -15.20 -2.28 5.94
CA PHE A 39 -14.03 -3.17 5.98
C PHE A 39 -13.21 -2.96 7.24
N GLU A 40 -12.34 -3.94 7.52
CA GLU A 40 -11.36 -3.88 8.58
C GLU A 40 -9.98 -4.28 8.05
N VAL A 41 -8.93 -3.68 8.62
CA VAL A 41 -7.53 -3.99 8.30
C VAL A 41 -6.83 -4.46 9.56
N ALA A 42 -6.27 -5.67 9.51
CA ALA A 42 -5.50 -6.22 10.61
C ALA A 42 -4.17 -5.46 10.80
N ARG A 43 -3.67 -5.39 12.03
CA ARG A 43 -2.37 -4.77 12.30
C ARG A 43 -1.23 -5.54 11.64
N GLY A 44 -0.27 -4.81 11.06
CA GLY A 44 0.91 -5.37 10.41
C GLY A 44 0.60 -6.12 9.11
N SER A 45 -0.59 -5.93 8.53
CA SER A 45 -0.96 -6.54 7.25
C SER A 45 -0.97 -5.53 6.11
N ILE A 46 -0.94 -6.05 4.89
CA ILE A 46 -1.16 -5.29 3.66
C ILE A 46 -2.60 -5.52 3.19
N PHE A 47 -3.38 -4.45 3.14
CA PHE A 47 -4.74 -4.45 2.64
C PHE A 47 -4.82 -3.69 1.32
N ALA A 48 -5.33 -4.32 0.26
CA ALA A 48 -5.54 -3.67 -1.03
C ALA A 48 -7.01 -3.29 -1.22
N LEU A 49 -7.25 -2.01 -1.45
CA LEU A 49 -8.53 -1.50 -1.94
C LEU A 49 -8.47 -1.41 -3.47
N LEU A 50 -8.92 -2.47 -4.13
CA LEU A 50 -8.91 -2.62 -5.58
C LEU A 50 -10.17 -2.03 -6.21
N GLY A 51 -10.03 -1.32 -7.33
CA GLY A 51 -11.19 -0.80 -8.06
C GLY A 51 -10.79 0.06 -9.25
N SER A 52 -11.70 0.25 -10.19
CA SER A 52 -11.51 1.15 -11.34
C SER A 52 -11.36 2.62 -10.92
N ASN A 53 -10.90 3.44 -11.85
CA ASN A 53 -10.88 4.89 -11.64
C ASN A 53 -12.31 5.40 -11.40
N GLY A 54 -12.46 6.30 -10.43
CA GLY A 54 -13.76 6.82 -10.00
C GLY A 54 -14.56 5.90 -9.06
N ALA A 55 -14.07 4.71 -8.69
CA ALA A 55 -14.77 3.82 -7.76
C ALA A 55 -14.91 4.38 -6.33
N GLY A 56 -14.08 5.37 -5.96
CA GLY A 56 -14.09 6.00 -4.63
C GLY A 56 -12.84 5.71 -3.78
N LYS A 57 -11.83 5.00 -4.31
CA LYS A 57 -10.61 4.61 -3.58
C LYS A 57 -9.91 5.79 -2.87
N THR A 58 -9.54 6.82 -3.63
CA THR A 58 -8.91 8.04 -3.09
C THR A 58 -9.81 8.77 -2.09
N THR A 59 -11.14 8.70 -2.27
CA THR A 59 -12.10 9.29 -1.31
C THR A 59 -12.04 8.57 0.04
N VAL A 60 -11.98 7.23 0.04
CA VAL A 60 -11.76 6.44 1.27
C VAL A 60 -10.46 6.84 1.95
N VAL A 61 -9.34 6.87 1.22
CA VAL A 61 -8.03 7.27 1.78
C VAL A 61 -8.08 8.68 2.36
N LYS A 62 -8.69 9.65 1.67
CA LYS A 62 -8.82 11.04 2.17
C LYS A 62 -9.64 11.12 3.45
N ILE A 63 -10.68 10.32 3.61
CA ILE A 63 -11.47 10.30 4.85
C ILE A 63 -10.64 9.67 5.98
N LEU A 64 -10.01 8.52 5.75
CA LEU A 64 -9.19 7.82 6.74
C LEU A 64 -7.98 8.64 7.18
N SER A 65 -7.40 9.45 6.29
CA SER A 65 -6.31 10.37 6.59
C SER A 65 -6.76 11.74 7.12
N THR A 66 -8.05 11.91 7.41
CA THR A 66 -8.66 13.15 7.93
C THR A 66 -8.60 14.37 6.99
N LEU A 67 -8.30 14.16 5.71
CA LEU A 67 -8.28 15.22 4.69
C LEU A 67 -9.68 15.56 4.16
N LEU A 68 -10.65 14.71 4.43
CA LEU A 68 -12.03 14.86 3.99
C LEU A 68 -12.98 14.33 5.08
N ALA A 69 -14.04 15.07 5.39
CA ALA A 69 -15.08 14.58 6.29
C ALA A 69 -16.03 13.62 5.54
N ALA A 70 -16.42 12.52 6.22
CA ALA A 70 -17.51 11.66 5.75
C ALA A 70 -18.87 12.35 5.92
N ASP A 71 -19.86 11.93 5.14
CA ASP A 71 -21.24 12.39 5.28
C ASP A 71 -22.08 11.44 6.15
N GLY A 72 -21.62 10.18 6.31
CA GLY A 72 -22.24 9.17 7.15
C GLY A 72 -21.31 8.01 7.47
N GLY A 73 -21.71 7.16 8.40
CA GLY A 73 -20.92 6.05 8.90
C GLY A 73 -19.84 6.46 9.89
N THR A 74 -18.98 5.52 10.23
CA THR A 74 -17.84 5.73 11.16
C THR A 74 -16.57 5.14 10.59
N ALA A 75 -15.43 5.75 10.92
CA ALA A 75 -14.12 5.21 10.60
C ALA A 75 -13.15 5.44 11.78
N ARG A 76 -12.33 4.43 12.05
CA ARG A 76 -11.28 4.50 13.07
C ARG A 76 -9.95 4.07 12.45
N VAL A 77 -8.89 4.77 12.80
CA VAL A 77 -7.52 4.46 12.44
C VAL A 77 -6.68 4.40 13.69
N ASN A 78 -5.99 3.30 13.89
CA ASN A 78 -5.21 3.00 15.08
C ASN A 78 -6.00 3.16 16.42
N GLY A 79 -7.31 2.90 16.38
CA GLY A 79 -8.23 3.07 17.50
C GLY A 79 -8.82 4.49 17.65
N PHE A 80 -8.31 5.49 16.91
CA PHE A 80 -8.80 6.86 16.95
C PHE A 80 -9.91 7.08 15.91
N ASP A 81 -10.99 7.70 16.32
CA ASP A 81 -12.10 8.07 15.44
C ASP A 81 -11.68 9.26 14.54
N VAL A 82 -11.84 9.08 13.21
CA VAL A 82 -11.35 10.08 12.23
C VAL A 82 -12.09 11.42 12.28
N ALA A 83 -13.35 11.43 12.75
CA ALA A 83 -14.15 12.64 12.80
C ALA A 83 -13.84 13.48 14.06
N THR A 84 -13.56 12.83 15.20
CA THR A 84 -13.43 13.49 16.51
C THR A 84 -11.99 13.56 17.01
N ARG A 85 -11.10 12.64 16.58
CA ARG A 85 -9.72 12.51 17.02
C ARG A 85 -8.73 12.70 15.86
N GLY A 86 -9.00 13.61 14.94
CA GLY A 86 -8.21 13.80 13.73
C GLY A 86 -6.72 14.13 13.98
N ALA A 87 -6.36 14.79 15.06
CA ALA A 87 -4.97 15.08 15.43
C ALA A 87 -4.21 13.77 15.73
N ASP A 88 -4.78 12.92 16.58
CA ASP A 88 -4.19 11.63 16.96
C ASP A 88 -4.07 10.67 15.76
N VAL A 89 -5.07 10.71 14.87
CA VAL A 89 -5.00 9.97 13.60
C VAL A 89 -3.78 10.42 12.80
N ARG A 90 -3.61 11.72 12.56
CA ARG A 90 -2.48 12.27 11.77
C ARG A 90 -1.11 11.98 12.39
N GLU A 91 -1.02 11.91 13.72
CA GLU A 91 0.22 11.49 14.39
C GLU A 91 0.53 10.00 14.19
N SER A 92 -0.50 9.17 14.01
CA SER A 92 -0.38 7.72 13.89
C SER A 92 -0.30 7.20 12.46
N ILE A 93 -0.35 8.09 11.46
CA ILE A 93 -0.35 7.69 10.04
C ILE A 93 0.74 8.36 9.24
N SER A 94 1.04 7.79 8.09
CA SER A 94 1.63 8.49 6.95
C SER A 94 0.80 8.26 5.69
N LEU A 95 0.83 9.23 4.79
CA LEU A 95 0.12 9.18 3.52
C LEU A 95 1.10 9.50 2.39
N THR A 96 1.21 8.57 1.46
CA THR A 96 1.88 8.79 0.19
C THR A 96 0.81 8.89 -0.90
N GLY A 97 0.66 10.07 -1.46
CA GLY A 97 -0.36 10.36 -2.48
C GLY A 97 0.05 9.84 -3.86
N GLN A 98 -0.80 10.10 -4.85
CA GLN A 98 -0.56 9.74 -6.25
C GLN A 98 0.67 10.48 -6.83
N PHE A 99 0.96 11.69 -6.35
CA PHE A 99 2.16 12.45 -6.71
C PHE A 99 3.16 12.40 -5.57
N ALA A 100 4.42 12.10 -5.89
CA ALA A 100 5.49 12.08 -4.91
C ALA A 100 5.69 13.47 -4.28
N ALA A 101 5.80 13.52 -2.95
CA ALA A 101 6.06 14.75 -2.21
C ALA A 101 7.57 15.09 -2.15
N VAL A 102 8.35 14.59 -3.10
CA VAL A 102 9.80 14.76 -3.20
C VAL A 102 10.14 16.13 -3.75
N ASP A 103 10.99 16.87 -3.04
CA ASP A 103 11.60 18.09 -3.58
C ASP A 103 12.69 17.72 -4.59
N GLU A 104 12.48 18.09 -5.84
CA GLU A 104 13.37 17.75 -6.95
C GLU A 104 14.68 18.50 -6.94
N ILE A 105 14.76 19.66 -6.25
CA ILE A 105 15.98 20.48 -6.14
C ILE A 105 16.95 19.82 -5.17
N LEU A 106 16.43 19.23 -4.10
CA LEU A 106 17.19 18.52 -3.09
C LEU A 106 17.69 17.16 -3.59
N SER A 107 18.77 16.68 -3.00
CA SER A 107 19.21 15.29 -3.16
C SER A 107 18.26 14.33 -2.44
N GLY A 108 18.33 13.03 -2.73
CA GLY A 108 17.53 12.03 -2.03
C GLY A 108 17.78 12.06 -0.51
N ARG A 109 19.06 12.21 -0.12
CA ARG A 109 19.43 12.31 1.30
C ARG A 109 18.89 13.57 1.96
N GLU A 110 18.96 14.72 1.30
CA GLU A 110 18.46 15.99 1.84
C GLU A 110 16.93 15.96 2.02
N ASN A 111 16.17 15.33 1.13
CA ASN A 111 14.74 15.11 1.28
C ASN A 111 14.44 14.35 2.59
N LEU A 112 15.13 13.23 2.83
CA LEU A 112 14.95 12.44 4.05
C LEU A 112 15.35 13.20 5.30
N VAL A 113 16.49 13.90 5.29
CA VAL A 113 16.96 14.73 6.40
C VAL A 113 15.97 15.85 6.71
N LEU A 114 15.39 16.50 5.69
CA LEU A 114 14.39 17.55 5.86
C LEU A 114 13.17 17.02 6.62
N ILE A 115 12.59 15.89 6.19
CA ILE A 115 11.43 15.31 6.87
C ILE A 115 11.78 14.84 8.29
N ALA A 116 12.95 14.23 8.49
CA ALA A 116 13.38 13.80 9.81
C ALA A 116 13.54 14.98 10.79
N ARG A 117 14.02 16.13 10.30
CA ARG A 117 14.08 17.38 11.08
C ARG A 117 12.69 17.92 11.40
N LEU A 118 11.78 17.94 10.43
CA LEU A 118 10.40 18.37 10.65
C LEU A 118 9.66 17.47 11.65
N ARG A 119 10.04 16.19 11.75
CA ARG A 119 9.57 15.25 12.76
C ARG A 119 10.35 15.30 14.08
N HIS A 120 11.28 16.26 14.23
CA HIS A 120 12.11 16.47 15.44
C HIS A 120 12.90 15.23 15.89
N LEU A 121 13.36 14.39 14.95
CA LEU A 121 14.17 13.22 15.27
C LEU A 121 15.57 13.64 15.71
N LYS A 122 16.16 12.89 16.65
CA LYS A 122 17.46 13.23 17.28
C LYS A 122 18.63 13.20 16.30
N ASP A 123 18.63 12.23 15.37
CA ASP A 123 19.70 12.07 14.38
C ASP A 123 19.09 11.93 12.96
N PRO A 124 18.73 13.06 12.33
CA PRO A 124 18.17 13.05 10.98
C PRO A 124 19.10 12.43 9.92
N GLY A 125 20.43 12.53 10.13
CA GLY A 125 21.43 11.98 9.21
C GLY A 125 21.43 10.46 9.23
N ALA A 126 21.51 9.85 10.40
CA ALA A 126 21.48 8.40 10.54
C ALA A 126 20.16 7.80 10.04
N VAL A 127 19.03 8.46 10.30
CA VAL A 127 17.72 8.05 9.78
C VAL A 127 17.71 8.06 8.25
N ALA A 128 18.23 9.12 7.62
CA ALA A 128 18.30 9.22 6.17
C ALA A 128 19.19 8.12 5.57
N ASP A 129 20.35 7.87 6.14
CA ASP A 129 21.31 6.87 5.66
C ASP A 129 20.74 5.44 5.81
N ASP A 130 20.00 5.15 6.87
CA ASP A 130 19.30 3.88 7.05
C ASP A 130 18.21 3.69 6.00
N LEU A 131 17.36 4.69 5.78
CA LEU A 131 16.29 4.61 4.78
C LEU A 131 16.84 4.51 3.37
N LEU A 132 17.89 5.24 3.00
CA LEU A 132 18.54 5.10 1.68
C LEU A 132 19.02 3.67 1.46
N ARG A 133 19.58 3.02 2.47
CA ARG A 133 20.03 1.62 2.40
C ARG A 133 18.86 0.66 2.22
N ARG A 134 17.83 0.77 3.06
CA ARG A 134 16.63 -0.08 3.03
C ARG A 134 15.89 -0.01 1.69
N PHE A 135 15.86 1.17 1.07
CA PHE A 135 15.18 1.38 -0.21
C PHE A 135 16.09 1.30 -1.43
N SER A 136 17.32 0.77 -1.27
CA SER A 136 18.32 0.62 -2.36
C SER A 136 18.58 1.93 -3.12
N LEU A 137 18.71 3.03 -2.37
CA LEU A 137 18.97 4.38 -2.90
C LEU A 137 20.32 4.95 -2.44
N THR A 138 21.18 4.16 -1.79
CA THR A 138 22.45 4.61 -1.19
C THR A 138 23.34 5.29 -2.22
N GLU A 139 23.57 4.67 -3.38
CA GLU A 139 24.44 5.20 -4.46
C GLU A 139 23.89 6.50 -5.07
N ALA A 140 22.56 6.61 -5.08
CA ALA A 140 21.88 7.79 -5.62
C ALA A 140 21.64 8.87 -4.56
N GLY A 141 21.88 8.60 -3.30
CA GLY A 141 21.50 9.45 -2.18
C GLY A 141 22.01 10.89 -2.26
N ALA A 142 23.22 11.09 -2.81
CA ALA A 142 23.81 12.42 -3.00
C ALA A 142 23.37 13.14 -4.28
N ARG A 143 22.68 12.45 -5.21
CA ARG A 143 22.21 13.05 -6.46
C ARG A 143 20.90 13.80 -6.23
N ARG A 144 20.66 14.85 -7.03
CA ARG A 144 19.38 15.57 -7.03
C ARG A 144 18.23 14.65 -7.40
N ALA A 145 17.11 14.73 -6.69
CA ALA A 145 15.94 13.91 -6.94
C ALA A 145 15.31 14.13 -8.32
N ALA A 146 15.53 15.31 -8.93
CA ALA A 146 15.18 15.57 -10.34
C ALA A 146 15.81 14.56 -11.33
N THR A 147 16.96 13.96 -10.97
CA THR A 147 17.67 12.98 -11.82
C THR A 147 17.24 11.53 -11.57
N TYR A 148 16.31 11.30 -10.67
CA TYR A 148 15.82 9.97 -10.33
C TYR A 148 14.85 9.44 -11.39
N SER A 149 14.88 8.11 -11.61
CA SER A 149 13.80 7.45 -12.36
C SER A 149 12.47 7.53 -11.60
N GLY A 150 11.37 7.26 -12.27
CA GLY A 150 10.06 7.22 -11.61
C GLY A 150 10.03 6.26 -10.41
N GLY A 151 10.57 5.05 -10.56
CA GLY A 151 10.68 4.06 -9.49
C GLY A 151 11.57 4.52 -8.33
N MET A 152 12.73 5.13 -8.61
CA MET A 152 13.60 5.71 -7.58
C MET A 152 12.89 6.83 -6.80
N ARG A 153 12.18 7.71 -7.51
CA ARG A 153 11.44 8.81 -6.90
C ARG A 153 10.32 8.30 -6.01
N ARG A 154 9.62 7.26 -6.47
CA ARG A 154 8.55 6.61 -5.68
C ARG A 154 9.10 5.90 -4.44
N ARG A 155 10.22 5.19 -4.55
CA ARG A 155 10.89 4.58 -3.39
C ARG A 155 11.35 5.61 -2.37
N LEU A 156 11.87 6.74 -2.82
CA LEU A 156 12.23 7.86 -1.94
C LEU A 156 11.00 8.42 -1.21
N ASP A 157 9.89 8.63 -1.91
CA ASP A 157 8.63 9.10 -1.33
C ASP A 157 8.07 8.15 -0.27
N ILE A 158 8.10 6.85 -0.54
CA ILE A 158 7.73 5.82 0.44
C ILE A 158 8.71 5.83 1.63
N ALA A 159 10.02 5.95 1.39
CA ALA A 159 11.01 6.06 2.46
C ALA A 159 10.78 7.28 3.35
N MET A 160 10.44 8.43 2.76
CA MET A 160 10.04 9.64 3.50
C MET A 160 8.81 9.39 4.38
N SER A 161 7.86 8.62 3.91
CA SER A 161 6.64 8.29 4.66
C SER A 161 6.88 7.42 5.90
N LEU A 162 8.02 6.72 5.97
CA LEU A 162 8.41 5.92 7.13
C LEU A 162 9.05 6.71 8.28
N ILE A 163 9.44 7.95 8.01
CA ILE A 163 10.10 8.76 9.02
C ILE A 163 9.18 8.98 10.22
N GLY A 164 9.62 8.56 11.40
CA GLY A 164 8.81 8.58 12.61
C GLY A 164 8.10 7.26 12.92
N ASN A 165 8.31 6.20 12.11
CA ASN A 165 7.76 4.86 12.32
C ASN A 165 6.23 4.84 12.50
N PRO A 166 5.45 5.38 11.58
CA PRO A 166 4.01 5.39 11.69
C PRO A 166 3.46 3.96 11.71
N PRO A 167 2.52 3.61 12.62
CA PRO A 167 1.93 2.28 12.67
C PRO A 167 1.03 1.95 11.47
N VAL A 168 0.55 2.97 10.76
CA VAL A 168 -0.31 2.82 9.57
C VAL A 168 0.19 3.72 8.44
N ILE A 169 0.30 3.15 7.23
CA ILE A 169 0.66 3.89 6.01
C ILE A 169 -0.44 3.71 4.97
N PHE A 170 -0.85 4.82 4.36
CA PHE A 170 -1.70 4.85 3.18
C PHE A 170 -0.87 5.07 1.93
N LEU A 171 -1.03 4.21 0.93
CA LEU A 171 -0.39 4.31 -0.39
C LEU A 171 -1.48 4.45 -1.47
N ASP A 172 -1.64 5.64 -2.04
CA ASP A 172 -2.64 5.85 -3.09
C ASP A 172 -1.99 5.62 -4.46
N GLU A 173 -2.35 4.50 -5.11
CA GLU A 173 -1.85 4.04 -6.41
C GLU A 173 -0.30 4.05 -6.50
N PRO A 174 0.41 3.27 -5.64
CA PRO A 174 1.86 3.42 -5.46
C PRO A 174 2.71 3.12 -6.71
N THR A 175 2.20 2.36 -7.66
CA THR A 175 2.95 1.99 -8.88
C THR A 175 2.40 2.63 -10.16
N ALA A 176 1.46 3.57 -10.04
CA ALA A 176 0.91 4.23 -11.21
C ALA A 176 2.00 4.95 -12.03
N GLY A 177 2.04 4.69 -13.34
CA GLY A 177 2.99 5.31 -14.26
C GLY A 177 4.42 4.77 -14.20
N LEU A 178 4.68 3.71 -13.43
CA LEU A 178 5.99 3.06 -13.39
C LEU A 178 6.10 1.96 -14.47
N ASP A 179 7.31 1.78 -14.95
CA ASP A 179 7.69 0.63 -15.76
C ASP A 179 7.65 -0.70 -14.94
N PRO A 180 7.66 -1.87 -15.58
CA PRO A 180 7.58 -3.14 -14.87
C PRO A 180 8.66 -3.33 -13.80
N GLN A 181 9.89 -2.91 -14.06
CA GLN A 181 10.99 -3.01 -13.11
C GLN A 181 10.76 -2.11 -11.89
N GLY A 182 10.36 -0.86 -12.10
CA GLY A 182 10.04 0.09 -11.03
C GLY A 182 8.88 -0.40 -10.15
N ARG A 183 7.88 -1.10 -10.74
CA ARG A 183 6.79 -1.70 -9.98
C ARG A 183 7.28 -2.80 -9.03
N ILE A 184 8.13 -3.71 -9.52
CA ILE A 184 8.71 -4.79 -8.70
C ILE A 184 9.50 -4.19 -7.53
N GLU A 185 10.30 -3.15 -7.76
CA GLU A 185 11.09 -2.49 -6.73
C GLU A 185 10.21 -1.83 -5.65
N VAL A 186 9.09 -1.20 -6.04
CA VAL A 186 8.11 -0.64 -5.10
C VAL A 186 7.39 -1.74 -4.34
N TRP A 187 7.00 -2.83 -5.00
CA TRP A 187 6.37 -3.97 -4.32
C TRP A 187 7.26 -4.58 -3.25
N GLN A 188 8.56 -4.73 -3.55
CA GLN A 188 9.52 -5.21 -2.56
C GLN A 188 9.59 -4.29 -1.35
N ALA A 189 9.68 -2.98 -1.59
CA ALA A 189 9.67 -1.99 -0.53
C ALA A 189 8.41 -2.07 0.34
N VAL A 190 7.21 -2.20 -0.25
CA VAL A 190 5.94 -2.32 0.47
C VAL A 190 5.90 -3.60 1.32
N LYS A 191 6.39 -4.73 0.81
CA LYS A 191 6.50 -5.98 1.59
C LYS A 191 7.40 -5.83 2.81
N GLU A 192 8.53 -5.17 2.65
CA GLU A 192 9.46 -4.91 3.77
C GLU A 192 8.82 -4.04 4.88
N LEU A 193 7.94 -3.08 4.52
CA LEU A 193 7.19 -2.30 5.50
C LEU A 193 6.32 -3.17 6.39
N ALA A 194 5.53 -4.04 5.79
CA ALA A 194 4.63 -4.92 6.53
C ALA A 194 5.40 -5.95 7.38
N GLN A 195 6.49 -6.50 6.86
CA GLN A 195 7.39 -7.37 7.63
C GLN A 195 7.98 -6.66 8.86
N GLY A 196 8.20 -5.33 8.78
CA GLY A 196 8.58 -4.48 9.88
C GLY A 196 7.45 -4.16 10.88
N GLY A 197 6.24 -4.72 10.68
CA GLY A 197 5.09 -4.53 11.55
C GLY A 197 4.20 -3.31 11.22
N THR A 198 4.52 -2.55 10.17
CA THR A 198 3.70 -1.44 9.71
C THR A 198 2.45 -1.97 8.99
N THR A 199 1.27 -1.44 9.33
CA THR A 199 0.04 -1.74 8.59
C THR A 199 -0.01 -0.90 7.32
N VAL A 200 -0.27 -1.52 6.19
CA VAL A 200 -0.35 -0.84 4.89
C VAL A 200 -1.76 -0.96 4.32
N LEU A 201 -2.39 0.17 4.02
CA LEU A 201 -3.56 0.20 3.14
C LEU A 201 -3.14 0.83 1.81
N LEU A 202 -3.17 0.05 0.75
CA LEU A 202 -2.92 0.56 -0.59
C LEU A 202 -4.20 0.59 -1.43
N THR A 203 -4.29 1.58 -2.29
CA THR A 203 -5.31 1.59 -3.35
C THR A 203 -4.66 1.23 -4.67
N THR A 204 -5.37 0.50 -5.51
CA THR A 204 -4.87 0.17 -6.84
C THR A 204 -6.00 -0.11 -7.82
N GLN A 205 -5.72 0.01 -9.11
CA GLN A 205 -6.55 -0.51 -10.20
C GLN A 205 -5.91 -1.74 -10.87
N TYR A 206 -4.69 -2.08 -10.48
CA TYR A 206 -3.92 -3.17 -11.06
C TYR A 206 -4.14 -4.46 -10.26
N LEU A 207 -4.65 -5.50 -10.93
CA LEU A 207 -4.95 -6.80 -10.32
C LEU A 207 -3.67 -7.50 -9.85
N ASP A 208 -2.62 -7.44 -10.65
CA ASP A 208 -1.30 -8.01 -10.35
C ASP A 208 -0.68 -7.39 -9.08
N GLU A 209 -0.83 -6.08 -8.87
CA GLU A 209 -0.36 -5.42 -7.65
C GLU A 209 -1.08 -5.94 -6.40
N ALA A 210 -2.42 -6.02 -6.46
CA ALA A 210 -3.21 -6.56 -5.36
C ALA A 210 -2.86 -8.04 -5.09
N GLU A 211 -2.70 -8.85 -6.13
CA GLU A 211 -2.35 -10.27 -6.03
C GLU A 211 -0.95 -10.49 -5.43
N GLN A 212 0.02 -9.64 -5.78
CA GLN A 212 1.41 -9.76 -5.34
C GLN A 212 1.65 -9.25 -3.92
N LEU A 213 0.86 -8.27 -3.47
CA LEU A 213 1.14 -7.57 -2.22
C LEU A 213 0.19 -7.92 -1.09
N ALA A 214 -1.10 -8.07 -1.38
CA ALA A 214 -2.10 -7.98 -0.33
C ALA A 214 -2.32 -9.31 0.41
N ASP A 215 -2.37 -9.23 1.73
CA ASP A 215 -2.89 -10.30 2.58
C ASP A 215 -4.41 -10.41 2.44
N ARG A 216 -5.08 -9.26 2.22
CA ARG A 216 -6.52 -9.18 2.03
C ARG A 216 -6.87 -8.11 0.98
N ILE A 217 -7.83 -8.41 0.13
CA ILE A 217 -8.25 -7.57 -0.99
C ILE A 217 -9.74 -7.25 -0.85
N ALA A 218 -10.09 -5.98 -0.91
CA ALA A 218 -11.47 -5.54 -1.05
C ALA A 218 -11.68 -4.92 -2.44
N ILE A 219 -12.69 -5.39 -3.16
CA ILE A 219 -13.05 -4.85 -4.47
C ILE A 219 -14.12 -3.77 -4.29
N LEU A 220 -13.73 -2.52 -4.54
CA LEU A 220 -14.61 -1.35 -4.52
C LEU A 220 -15.17 -1.09 -5.91
N HIS A 221 -16.49 -1.16 -6.06
CA HIS A 221 -17.20 -0.89 -7.30
C HIS A 221 -18.41 0.00 -7.04
N GLN A 222 -18.53 1.09 -7.79
CA GLN A 222 -19.64 2.07 -7.66
C GLN A 222 -19.93 2.50 -6.21
N GLY A 223 -18.85 2.72 -5.43
CA GLY A 223 -18.95 3.19 -4.05
C GLY A 223 -19.35 2.11 -3.02
N ARG A 224 -19.33 0.83 -3.36
CA ARG A 224 -19.59 -0.29 -2.46
C ARG A 224 -18.48 -1.32 -2.53
N ILE A 225 -18.16 -1.96 -1.42
CA ILE A 225 -17.35 -3.18 -1.44
C ILE A 225 -18.24 -4.34 -1.86
N ILE A 226 -17.89 -4.94 -3.01
CA ILE A 226 -18.63 -6.07 -3.57
C ILE A 226 -18.03 -7.41 -3.15
N VAL A 227 -16.73 -7.43 -2.82
CA VAL A 227 -16.02 -8.62 -2.34
C VAL A 227 -14.91 -8.17 -1.40
N ASN A 228 -14.67 -8.93 -0.32
CA ASN A 228 -13.57 -8.71 0.62
C ASN A 228 -13.08 -10.07 1.13
N GLY A 229 -11.83 -10.43 0.83
CA GLY A 229 -11.24 -11.72 1.20
C GLY A 229 -9.75 -11.79 0.93
N THR A 230 -9.14 -12.90 1.33
CA THR A 230 -7.80 -13.28 0.88
C THR A 230 -7.84 -13.66 -0.61
N LEU A 231 -6.70 -13.65 -1.29
CA LEU A 231 -6.63 -14.07 -2.69
C LEU A 231 -7.19 -15.48 -2.90
N ALA A 232 -6.93 -16.40 -1.96
CA ALA A 232 -7.44 -17.77 -2.01
C ALA A 232 -8.98 -17.81 -1.91
N GLU A 233 -9.57 -17.04 -0.97
CA GLU A 233 -11.02 -16.92 -0.83
C GLU A 233 -11.66 -16.32 -2.10
N LEU A 234 -11.03 -15.29 -2.70
CA LEU A 234 -11.53 -14.67 -3.92
C LEU A 234 -11.49 -15.63 -5.12
N LYS A 235 -10.43 -16.41 -5.25
CA LYS A 235 -10.31 -17.41 -6.33
C LYS A 235 -11.37 -18.52 -6.22
N GLN A 236 -11.83 -18.84 -5.01
CA GLN A 236 -12.91 -19.82 -4.80
C GLN A 236 -14.31 -19.36 -5.24
N LEU A 237 -14.49 -18.06 -5.47
CA LEU A 237 -15.76 -17.53 -6.01
C LEU A 237 -15.97 -17.88 -7.49
N LEU A 238 -14.91 -18.30 -8.18
CA LEU A 238 -14.97 -18.77 -9.55
C LEU A 238 -15.14 -20.28 -9.57
N PRO A 239 -15.85 -20.84 -10.58
CA PRO A 239 -15.89 -22.28 -10.79
C PRO A 239 -14.46 -22.81 -10.96
N PRO A 240 -14.19 -24.08 -10.56
CA PRO A 240 -12.85 -24.65 -10.72
C PRO A 240 -12.38 -24.49 -12.16
N ALA A 241 -11.11 -24.10 -12.31
CA ALA A 241 -10.52 -23.90 -13.63
C ALA A 241 -10.69 -25.17 -14.48
N GLN A 242 -11.32 -25.05 -15.63
CA GLN A 242 -11.30 -26.12 -16.60
C GLN A 242 -9.87 -26.21 -17.13
N VAL A 243 -9.24 -27.36 -16.99
CA VAL A 243 -7.92 -27.62 -17.59
C VAL A 243 -8.17 -27.82 -19.07
N GLU A 244 -7.99 -26.77 -19.86
CA GLU A 244 -7.94 -26.86 -21.30
C GLU A 244 -6.53 -27.33 -21.68
N TYR A 245 -6.42 -28.57 -22.16
CA TYR A 245 -5.18 -29.06 -22.75
C TYR A 245 -5.01 -28.39 -24.12
N VAL A 246 -4.36 -27.24 -24.15
CA VAL A 246 -3.88 -26.65 -25.39
C VAL A 246 -2.62 -27.39 -25.80
N GLU A 247 -2.68 -28.21 -26.80
CA GLU A 247 -1.52 -28.83 -27.43
C GLU A 247 -0.66 -27.71 -28.01
N LYS A 248 0.42 -27.36 -27.28
CA LYS A 248 1.33 -26.30 -27.68
C LYS A 248 2.13 -26.80 -28.89
N GLN A 249 1.72 -26.36 -30.06
CA GLN A 249 2.53 -26.63 -31.27
C GLN A 249 3.93 -26.06 -31.08
N PRO A 250 4.98 -26.76 -31.49
CA PRO A 250 6.35 -26.26 -31.40
C PRO A 250 6.46 -24.87 -32.03
N SER A 251 7.05 -23.94 -31.35
CA SER A 251 7.33 -22.61 -31.88
C SER A 251 8.45 -22.70 -32.92
N LEU A 252 8.56 -21.68 -33.77
CA LEU A 252 9.66 -21.59 -34.72
C LEU A 252 11.04 -21.57 -33.99
N GLU A 253 11.06 -21.09 -32.78
CA GLU A 253 12.21 -21.07 -31.88
C GLU A 253 12.57 -22.50 -31.42
N ASP A 254 11.59 -23.31 -31.04
CA ASP A 254 11.80 -24.74 -30.71
C ASP A 254 12.34 -25.52 -31.91
N VAL A 255 11.81 -25.23 -33.13
CA VAL A 255 12.30 -25.83 -34.38
C VAL A 255 13.72 -25.39 -34.68
N PHE A 256 14.06 -24.10 -34.47
CA PHE A 256 15.38 -23.56 -34.68
C PHE A 256 16.42 -24.26 -33.79
N PHE A 257 16.16 -24.35 -32.47
CA PHE A 257 17.04 -25.02 -31.53
C PHE A 257 17.17 -26.53 -31.82
N ALA A 258 16.11 -27.19 -32.28
CA ALA A 258 16.17 -28.60 -32.64
C ALA A 258 16.97 -28.86 -33.94
N VAL A 259 17.05 -27.91 -34.87
CA VAL A 259 17.78 -28.05 -36.15
C VAL A 259 19.21 -27.55 -36.05
N VAL A 260 19.49 -26.53 -35.23
CA VAL A 260 20.84 -25.96 -35.14
C VAL A 260 21.70 -26.67 -34.08
N GLY A 261 21.10 -27.49 -33.21
CA GLY A 261 21.82 -28.46 -32.35
C GLY A 261 22.78 -27.82 -31.37
N GLU A 262 22.32 -26.93 -30.52
CA GLU A 262 22.95 -26.58 -29.24
C GLU A 262 21.86 -26.30 -28.19
#